data_03a268365fdf5b990d6329d50f8dd2fd
#
_entry.id   03a268365fdf5b990d6329d50f8dd2fd
#
_cell.length_a   1.000
_cell.length_b   1.000
_cell.length_c   1.000
_cell.angle_alpha   90.00
_cell.angle_beta   90.00
_cell.angle_gamma   90.00
#
_symmetry.space_group_name_H-M   'P 1'
#
loop_
_entity.id
_entity.type
_entity.pdbx_description
1 polymer ?
#
loop_
_entity_poly.entity_id
_entity_poly.type
_entity_poly.pdbx_seq_one_letter_code
_entity_poly.pdbx_strand_id
1 'polypeptide(L)'
;MGQIDGEALHWTRQPQAYKLAQDRIEITTEPGTDLWQRTYYHFRNDNAPLLQMQTDKHFFSFSVKTDFSGSHHRFDQCGVVMYLDSENWLKASVEYENEAYQHLGSVVTNLGYSDWATTRIPASVKTMWYRLSRRDDDYRIECSEDGQSWMQMRICHMAEGQGAVRFGIYACSPEDSSFTAVFSDLQMSECTWIAHDGQQPDEQPTP
;
A
#
# COMPACT_ATOMS: atom_id res chain seq x y z
N MET A 1 -10.98 -15.25 -7.60
CA MET A 1 -10.45 -14.54 -6.41
C MET A 1 -10.00 -15.58 -5.42
N GLY A 2 -8.73 -15.57 -5.01
CA GLY A 2 -8.19 -16.44 -3.99
C GLY A 2 -7.81 -15.61 -2.77
N GLN A 3 -8.29 -16.01 -1.59
CA GLN A 3 -7.80 -15.50 -0.32
C GLN A 3 -6.32 -15.84 -0.21
N ILE A 4 -5.50 -14.90 0.18
CA ILE A 4 -4.07 -15.11 0.35
C ILE A 4 -3.86 -15.86 1.67
N ASP A 5 -3.19 -17.00 1.58
CA ASP A 5 -2.71 -17.70 2.76
C ASP A 5 -1.59 -16.89 3.41
N GLY A 6 -1.67 -16.65 4.72
CA GLY A 6 -0.63 -15.97 5.47
C GLY A 6 0.76 -16.61 5.34
N GLU A 7 0.84 -17.91 5.05
CA GLU A 7 2.10 -18.63 4.80
C GLU A 7 2.78 -18.22 3.47
N ALA A 8 2.05 -17.64 2.53
CA ALA A 8 2.59 -17.11 1.28
C ALA A 8 3.23 -15.72 1.44
N LEU A 9 3.08 -15.10 2.62
CA LEU A 9 3.59 -13.79 2.93
C LEU A 9 4.94 -13.88 3.67
N HIS A 10 5.87 -13.04 3.26
CA HIS A 10 7.21 -12.98 3.82
C HIS A 10 7.57 -11.57 4.27
N TRP A 11 8.24 -11.47 5.42
CA TRP A 11 8.75 -10.19 5.89
C TRP A 11 9.95 -9.74 5.05
N THR A 12 9.86 -8.56 4.47
CA THR A 12 11.05 -7.82 3.99
C THR A 12 11.72 -7.15 5.18
N ARG A 13 10.93 -6.58 6.09
CA ARG A 13 11.36 -6.07 7.40
C ARG A 13 10.31 -6.48 8.44
N GLN A 14 10.71 -7.31 9.37
CA GLN A 14 9.83 -7.82 10.42
C GLN A 14 9.79 -6.84 11.60
N PRO A 15 8.61 -6.45 12.10
CA PRO A 15 8.48 -5.65 13.32
C PRO A 15 8.78 -6.51 14.57
N GLN A 16 8.99 -5.87 15.73
CA GLN A 16 9.19 -6.56 17.00
C GLN A 16 7.91 -7.26 17.48
N ALA A 17 6.73 -6.70 17.18
CA ALA A 17 5.44 -7.25 17.59
C ALA A 17 4.46 -7.33 16.42
N TYR A 18 3.94 -8.53 16.19
CA TYR A 18 2.94 -8.83 15.18
C TYR A 18 2.15 -10.09 15.53
N LYS A 19 0.99 -10.26 14.88
CA LYS A 19 0.24 -11.52 14.91
C LYS A 19 -0.19 -11.87 13.49
N LEU A 20 0.02 -13.11 13.10
CA LEU A 20 -0.47 -13.67 11.84
C LEU A 20 -1.56 -14.71 12.15
N ALA A 21 -2.76 -14.48 11.66
CA ALA A 21 -3.84 -15.43 11.64
C ALA A 21 -4.39 -15.55 10.22
N GLN A 22 -5.13 -16.57 9.92
CA GLN A 22 -5.59 -16.87 8.57
C GLN A 22 -6.40 -15.73 7.92
N ASP A 23 -7.18 -15.00 8.71
CA ASP A 23 -8.10 -13.95 8.27
C ASP A 23 -7.77 -12.56 8.84
N ARG A 24 -6.74 -12.46 9.67
CA ARG A 24 -6.38 -11.25 10.39
C ARG A 24 -4.89 -11.15 10.65
N ILE A 25 -4.29 -10.05 10.22
CA ILE A 25 -2.89 -9.73 10.48
C ILE A 25 -2.85 -8.46 11.34
N GLU A 26 -2.06 -8.49 12.41
CA GLU A 26 -1.80 -7.33 13.25
C GLU A 26 -0.31 -6.98 13.16
N ILE A 27 -0.01 -5.70 12.94
CA ILE A 27 1.35 -5.15 12.94
C ILE A 27 1.38 -4.02 13.97
N THR A 28 2.21 -4.14 14.99
CA THR A 28 2.46 -3.04 15.93
C THR A 28 3.64 -2.24 15.39
N THR A 29 3.42 -0.96 15.13
CA THR A 29 4.44 -0.06 14.57
C THR A 29 5.48 0.30 15.63
N GLU A 30 6.64 0.74 15.17
CA GLU A 30 7.74 1.20 16.00
C GLU A 30 8.03 2.68 15.69
N PRO A 31 8.40 3.48 16.70
CA PRO A 31 8.76 4.88 16.50
C PRO A 31 9.89 5.07 15.48
N GLY A 32 9.83 6.11 14.69
CA GLY A 32 10.85 6.48 13.73
C GLY A 32 10.89 5.57 12.48
N THR A 33 9.82 4.83 12.21
CA THR A 33 9.72 3.99 11.01
C THR A 33 8.96 4.70 9.90
N ASP A 34 9.47 4.62 8.66
CA ASP A 34 8.85 5.25 7.49
C ASP A 34 9.38 4.66 6.17
N LEU A 35 8.75 5.09 5.07
CA LEU A 35 9.22 4.98 3.69
C LEU A 35 9.17 6.36 3.05
N TRP A 36 10.34 6.98 2.85
CA TRP A 36 10.49 8.26 2.18
C TRP A 36 11.88 8.39 1.55
N GLN A 37 11.94 8.96 0.34
CA GLN A 37 13.20 9.18 -0.37
C GLN A 37 13.31 10.63 -0.86
N ARG A 38 14.26 11.38 -0.28
CA ARG A 38 14.84 12.65 -0.70
C ARG A 38 13.88 13.83 -0.89
N THR A 39 12.87 13.71 -1.74
CA THR A 39 12.05 14.82 -2.25
C THR A 39 11.70 15.82 -1.17
N TYR A 40 12.03 17.09 -1.39
CA TYR A 40 11.79 18.26 -0.55
C TYR A 40 12.46 18.21 0.84
N TYR A 41 12.28 17.12 1.61
CA TYR A 41 12.79 17.01 2.98
C TYR A 41 14.25 16.55 3.05
N HIS A 42 14.84 16.09 1.96
CA HIS A 42 16.24 15.66 1.80
C HIS A 42 16.69 14.47 2.67
N PHE A 43 15.83 13.91 3.53
CA PHE A 43 16.13 12.69 4.27
C PHE A 43 15.76 11.43 3.46
N ARG A 44 16.27 10.32 3.92
CA ARG A 44 15.92 8.98 3.44
C ARG A 44 15.48 8.15 4.63
N ASN A 45 14.36 7.48 4.50
CA ASN A 45 13.88 6.53 5.47
C ASN A 45 13.33 5.30 4.73
N ASP A 46 13.85 4.13 5.07
CA ASP A 46 13.49 2.87 4.43
C ASP A 46 13.51 1.75 5.48
N ASN A 47 12.75 1.92 6.55
CA ASN A 47 12.76 1.01 7.69
C ASN A 47 11.35 0.57 8.15
N ALA A 48 10.28 0.97 7.47
CA ALA A 48 8.93 0.50 7.78
C ALA A 48 8.82 -1.03 7.66
N PRO A 49 8.13 -1.72 8.55
CA PRO A 49 7.77 -3.13 8.40
C PRO A 49 6.97 -3.39 7.12
N LEU A 50 7.38 -4.39 6.36
CA LEU A 50 6.73 -4.82 5.12
C LEU A 50 6.49 -6.31 5.13
N LEU A 51 5.23 -6.72 4.98
CA LEU A 51 4.82 -8.12 4.81
C LEU A 51 4.28 -8.32 3.40
N GLN A 52 4.95 -9.12 2.59
CA GLN A 52 4.73 -9.15 1.15
C GLN A 52 4.74 -10.57 0.58
N MET A 53 4.09 -10.72 -0.56
CA MET A 53 4.28 -11.86 -1.45
C MET A 53 4.99 -11.41 -2.73
N GLN A 54 5.57 -12.36 -3.45
CA GLN A 54 6.22 -12.15 -4.73
C GLN A 54 5.40 -12.79 -5.85
N THR A 55 5.36 -12.14 -7.01
CA THR A 55 4.76 -12.70 -8.22
C THR A 55 5.52 -12.25 -9.46
N ASP A 56 5.54 -13.10 -10.47
CA ASP A 56 5.98 -12.81 -11.84
C ASP A 56 4.84 -12.42 -12.78
N LYS A 57 3.58 -12.43 -12.29
CA LYS A 57 2.41 -12.03 -13.08
C LYS A 57 2.49 -10.56 -13.46
N HIS A 58 2.39 -10.28 -14.74
CA HIS A 58 2.35 -8.92 -15.29
C HIS A 58 0.96 -8.25 -15.12
N PHE A 59 -0.09 -9.05 -14.96
CA PHE A 59 -1.47 -8.57 -14.81
C PHE A 59 -2.12 -9.22 -13.59
N PHE A 60 -2.37 -8.42 -12.56
CA PHE A 60 -3.09 -8.86 -11.37
C PHE A 60 -3.72 -7.69 -10.62
N SER A 61 -4.61 -7.99 -9.70
CA SER A 61 -5.07 -7.06 -8.67
C SER A 61 -4.91 -7.68 -7.29
N PHE A 62 -4.40 -6.90 -6.35
CA PHE A 62 -4.31 -7.22 -4.93
C PHE A 62 -5.21 -6.27 -4.15
N SER A 63 -6.04 -6.79 -3.26
CA SER A 63 -6.88 -5.98 -2.37
C SER A 63 -6.71 -6.38 -0.91
N VAL A 64 -6.90 -5.39 -0.03
CA VAL A 64 -6.81 -5.57 1.42
C VAL A 64 -7.67 -4.54 2.13
N LYS A 65 -8.29 -4.93 3.24
CA LYS A 65 -8.90 -4.02 4.22
C LYS A 65 -7.89 -3.67 5.29
N THR A 66 -7.78 -2.39 5.60
CA THR A 66 -6.99 -1.87 6.72
C THR A 66 -7.90 -1.31 7.80
N ASP A 67 -7.55 -1.52 9.06
CA ASP A 67 -8.14 -0.87 10.22
C ASP A 67 -7.00 -0.13 10.96
N PHE A 68 -7.12 1.18 10.96
CA PHE A 68 -6.19 2.12 11.58
C PHE A 68 -6.82 2.87 12.76
N SER A 69 -7.84 2.29 13.38
CA SER A 69 -8.54 2.89 14.53
C SER A 69 -7.62 3.18 15.71
N GLY A 70 -6.51 2.46 15.81
CA GLY A 70 -5.47 2.66 16.82
C GLY A 70 -4.51 3.82 16.53
N SER A 71 -4.51 4.40 15.32
CA SER A 71 -3.66 5.56 14.99
C SER A 71 -4.10 6.79 15.80
N HIS A 72 -3.15 7.50 16.39
CA HIS A 72 -3.42 8.59 17.31
C HIS A 72 -2.36 9.69 17.30
N HIS A 73 -1.27 9.48 16.59
CA HIS A 73 -0.19 10.44 16.46
C HIS A 73 0.04 10.76 14.97
N ARG A 74 0.52 11.97 14.72
CA ARG A 74 0.78 12.47 13.38
C ARG A 74 1.62 11.49 12.58
N PHE A 75 1.20 11.24 11.34
CA PHE A 75 1.80 10.30 10.39
C PHE A 75 1.69 8.80 10.74
N ASP A 76 1.06 8.40 11.86
CA ASP A 76 0.69 7.00 12.04
C ASP A 76 -0.07 6.52 10.82
N GLN A 77 0.38 5.45 10.18
CA GLN A 77 -0.17 5.01 8.90
C GLN A 77 -0.04 3.51 8.68
N CYS A 78 -0.99 2.97 7.93
CA CYS A 78 -0.90 1.61 7.41
C CYS A 78 -1.65 1.48 6.08
N GLY A 79 -1.22 0.57 5.23
CA GLY A 79 -1.84 0.42 3.93
C GLY A 79 -1.21 -0.64 3.05
N VAL A 80 -1.36 -0.44 1.75
CA VAL A 80 -0.83 -1.29 0.69
C VAL A 80 0.53 -0.80 0.23
N VAL A 81 1.38 -1.72 -0.17
CA VAL A 81 2.72 -1.42 -0.68
C VAL A 81 3.08 -2.37 -1.84
N MET A 82 3.78 -1.85 -2.84
CA MET A 82 4.63 -2.61 -3.74
C MET A 82 6.06 -2.08 -3.56
N TYR A 83 7.01 -2.98 -3.40
CA TYR A 83 8.38 -2.64 -3.04
C TYR A 83 9.37 -3.51 -3.80
N LEU A 84 10.18 -2.91 -4.64
CA LEU A 84 11.28 -3.57 -5.35
C LEU A 84 12.57 -3.46 -4.51
N ASP A 85 12.93 -2.23 -4.18
CA ASP A 85 14.10 -1.86 -3.39
C ASP A 85 13.88 -0.49 -2.73
N SER A 86 14.91 0.05 -2.04
CA SER A 86 14.84 1.32 -1.33
C SER A 86 14.58 2.54 -2.23
N GLU A 87 14.83 2.43 -3.52
CA GLU A 87 14.72 3.55 -4.48
C GLU A 87 13.51 3.40 -5.42
N ASN A 88 12.81 2.23 -5.39
CA ASN A 88 11.71 1.92 -6.29
C ASN A 88 10.59 1.20 -5.54
N TRP A 89 9.54 1.94 -5.18
CA TRP A 89 8.38 1.43 -4.46
C TRP A 89 7.17 2.38 -4.59
N LEU A 90 6.00 1.87 -4.30
CA LEU A 90 4.80 2.68 -4.09
C LEU A 90 4.05 2.22 -2.84
N LYS A 91 3.37 3.16 -2.19
CA LYS A 91 2.49 2.89 -1.04
C LYS A 91 1.20 3.71 -1.13
N ALA A 92 0.14 3.22 -0.50
CA ALA A 92 -1.07 4.00 -0.25
C ALA A 92 -1.60 3.70 1.15
N SER A 93 -2.04 4.74 1.85
CA SER A 93 -2.48 4.67 3.25
C SER A 93 -3.42 5.82 3.61
N VAL A 94 -4.03 5.69 4.77
CA VAL A 94 -4.48 6.83 5.55
C VAL A 94 -3.39 7.17 6.55
N GLU A 95 -3.02 8.44 6.64
CA GLU A 95 -2.05 9.01 7.56
C GLU A 95 -2.78 9.90 8.55
N TYR A 96 -2.70 9.57 9.85
CA TYR A 96 -3.31 10.38 10.89
C TYR A 96 -2.68 11.78 10.95
N GLU A 97 -3.47 12.81 11.07
CA GLU A 97 -2.98 14.18 11.26
C GLU A 97 -3.42 14.74 12.61
N ASN A 98 -4.72 14.69 12.91
CA ASN A 98 -5.30 15.15 14.18
C ASN A 98 -6.74 14.63 14.36
N GLU A 99 -7.41 15.02 15.45
CA GLU A 99 -8.77 14.57 15.76
C GLU A 99 -9.84 15.03 14.76
N ALA A 100 -9.56 16.04 13.93
CA ALA A 100 -10.54 16.59 12.97
C ALA A 100 -10.41 15.91 11.60
N TYR A 101 -9.19 15.62 11.15
CA TYR A 101 -8.94 15.07 9.83
C TYR A 101 -7.66 14.23 9.77
N GLN A 102 -7.56 13.48 8.71
CA GLN A 102 -6.41 12.67 8.33
C GLN A 102 -6.22 12.73 6.81
N HIS A 103 -5.10 12.24 6.31
CA HIS A 103 -4.77 12.27 4.90
C HIS A 103 -4.89 10.88 4.27
N LEU A 104 -5.81 10.72 3.32
CA LEU A 104 -5.79 9.60 2.40
C LEU A 104 -4.77 9.92 1.31
N GLY A 105 -3.70 9.13 1.23
CA GLY A 105 -2.58 9.47 0.39
C GLY A 105 -1.95 8.28 -0.34
N SER A 106 -1.08 8.62 -1.28
CA SER A 106 -0.21 7.67 -1.95
C SER A 106 1.15 8.29 -2.24
N VAL A 107 2.19 7.49 -2.15
CA VAL A 107 3.55 7.86 -2.52
C VAL A 107 4.06 6.90 -3.58
N VAL A 108 4.68 7.45 -4.61
CA VAL A 108 5.43 6.68 -5.60
C VAL A 108 6.87 7.14 -5.56
N THR A 109 7.77 6.20 -5.37
CA THR A 109 9.21 6.45 -5.41
C THR A 109 9.81 5.76 -6.62
N ASN A 110 10.34 6.54 -7.51
CA ASN A 110 11.09 6.10 -8.68
C ASN A 110 12.51 6.66 -8.62
N LEU A 111 13.50 5.78 -8.81
CA LEU A 111 14.91 6.15 -8.87
C LEU A 111 15.33 7.04 -7.67
N GLY A 112 14.76 6.73 -6.50
CA GLY A 112 15.09 7.36 -5.23
C GLY A 112 14.48 8.74 -5.00
N TYR A 113 13.41 9.11 -5.70
CA TYR A 113 12.65 10.34 -5.43
C TYR A 113 11.18 10.02 -5.21
N SER A 114 10.64 10.43 -4.07
CA SER A 114 9.25 10.24 -3.67
C SER A 114 8.34 11.33 -4.23
N ASP A 115 7.21 10.93 -4.79
CA ASP A 115 6.11 11.77 -5.24
C ASP A 115 4.88 11.47 -4.37
N TRP A 116 4.40 12.46 -3.62
CA TRP A 116 3.33 12.30 -2.63
C TRP A 116 2.09 13.11 -3.02
N ALA A 117 0.94 12.45 -3.01
CA ALA A 117 -0.36 13.08 -3.22
C ALA A 117 -1.31 12.72 -2.08
N THR A 118 -2.08 13.69 -1.59
CA THR A 118 -3.03 13.52 -0.48
C THR A 118 -4.36 14.20 -0.72
N THR A 119 -5.40 13.64 -0.08
CA THR A 119 -6.71 14.24 0.06
C THR A 119 -7.14 14.18 1.53
N ARG A 120 -7.73 15.25 2.06
CA ARG A 120 -8.27 15.23 3.42
C ARG A 120 -9.52 14.39 3.50
N ILE A 121 -9.59 13.54 4.52
CA ILE A 121 -10.78 12.79 4.91
C ILE A 121 -11.06 13.00 6.41
N PRO A 122 -12.31 12.80 6.87
CA PRO A 122 -12.64 12.92 8.30
C PRO A 122 -11.84 11.93 9.16
N ALA A 123 -11.41 12.35 10.34
CA ALA A 123 -10.74 11.47 11.30
C ALA A 123 -11.66 10.36 11.87
N SER A 124 -12.97 10.45 11.62
CA SER A 124 -13.96 9.41 11.95
C SER A 124 -13.89 8.17 11.06
N VAL A 125 -13.28 8.26 9.86
CA VAL A 125 -12.96 7.09 9.03
C VAL A 125 -11.89 6.28 9.75
N LYS A 126 -12.14 5.01 10.02
CA LYS A 126 -11.23 4.13 10.77
C LYS A 126 -10.78 2.90 10.00
N THR A 127 -11.42 2.64 8.88
CA THR A 127 -11.08 1.53 7.99
C THR A 127 -11.05 1.99 6.54
N MET A 128 -10.22 1.36 5.73
CA MET A 128 -10.15 1.62 4.29
C MET A 128 -9.76 0.32 3.58
N TRP A 129 -10.42 0.03 2.46
CA TRP A 129 -9.96 -0.98 1.53
C TRP A 129 -9.06 -0.33 0.48
N TYR A 130 -7.99 -1.01 0.14
CA TYR A 130 -7.12 -0.64 -0.98
C TYR A 130 -7.12 -1.74 -2.02
N ARG A 131 -7.01 -1.33 -3.28
CA ARG A 131 -6.75 -2.23 -4.40
C ARG A 131 -5.59 -1.69 -5.23
N LEU A 132 -4.57 -2.52 -5.37
CA LEU A 132 -3.41 -2.29 -6.22
C LEU A 132 -3.55 -3.19 -7.44
N SER A 133 -3.67 -2.61 -8.62
CA SER A 133 -3.70 -3.33 -9.89
C SER A 133 -2.44 -3.06 -10.67
N ARG A 134 -1.83 -4.13 -11.23
CA ARG A 134 -0.66 -4.08 -12.09
C ARG A 134 -1.04 -4.40 -13.54
N ARG A 135 -0.48 -3.63 -14.47
CA ARG A 135 -0.45 -3.92 -15.93
C ARG A 135 0.97 -3.64 -16.40
N ASP A 136 1.76 -4.69 -16.58
CA ASP A 136 3.20 -4.63 -16.85
C ASP A 136 3.95 -3.84 -15.77
N ASP A 137 4.50 -2.67 -16.07
CA ASP A 137 5.19 -1.77 -15.15
C ASP A 137 4.34 -0.55 -14.72
N ASP A 138 3.04 -0.55 -15.11
CA ASP A 138 2.07 0.45 -14.68
C ASP A 138 1.19 -0.06 -13.54
N TYR A 139 0.82 0.86 -12.65
CA TYR A 139 0.02 0.55 -11.47
C TYR A 139 -1.15 1.51 -11.32
N ARG A 140 -2.31 0.96 -10.96
CA ARG A 140 -3.46 1.73 -10.48
C ARG A 140 -3.70 1.42 -9.01
N ILE A 141 -3.82 2.48 -8.23
CA ILE A 141 -4.21 2.41 -6.81
C ILE A 141 -5.63 2.93 -6.69
N GLU A 142 -6.47 2.18 -6.01
CA GLU A 142 -7.85 2.52 -5.69
C GLU A 142 -8.11 2.34 -4.20
N CYS A 143 -9.07 3.10 -3.67
CA CYS A 143 -9.57 2.97 -2.31
C CYS A 143 -11.09 2.77 -2.30
N SER A 144 -11.60 2.26 -1.17
CA SER A 144 -13.02 2.09 -0.93
C SER A 144 -13.31 2.12 0.57
N GLU A 145 -14.39 2.77 0.99
CA GLU A 145 -14.85 2.76 2.38
C GLU A 145 -15.73 1.56 2.71
N ASP A 146 -16.33 0.93 1.69
CA ASP A 146 -17.29 -0.18 1.82
C ASP A 146 -16.82 -1.52 1.21
N GLY A 147 -15.66 -1.51 0.55
CA GLY A 147 -15.12 -2.67 -0.19
C GLY A 147 -15.86 -3.01 -1.49
N GLN A 148 -16.82 -2.19 -1.91
CA GLN A 148 -17.66 -2.40 -3.10
C GLN A 148 -17.51 -1.27 -4.11
N SER A 149 -17.60 -0.03 -3.65
CA SER A 149 -17.49 1.20 -4.46
C SER A 149 -16.05 1.68 -4.47
N TRP A 150 -15.37 1.58 -5.60
CA TRP A 150 -13.94 1.86 -5.73
C TRP A 150 -13.69 3.22 -6.39
N MET A 151 -12.82 4.01 -5.79
CA MET A 151 -12.37 5.29 -6.30
C MET A 151 -10.89 5.22 -6.66
N GLN A 152 -10.53 5.70 -7.85
CA GLN A 152 -9.14 5.81 -8.27
C GLN A 152 -8.42 6.88 -7.44
N MET A 153 -7.31 6.48 -6.83
CA MET A 153 -6.39 7.40 -6.15
C MET A 153 -5.27 7.86 -7.09
N ARG A 154 -4.70 6.92 -7.83
CA ARG A 154 -3.53 7.19 -8.69
C ARG A 154 -3.40 6.16 -9.80
N ILE A 155 -2.88 6.60 -10.94
CA ILE A 155 -2.21 5.77 -11.94
C ILE A 155 -0.75 6.23 -11.97
N CYS A 156 0.19 5.31 -11.97
CA CYS A 156 1.62 5.61 -11.99
C CYS A 156 2.41 4.52 -12.73
N HIS A 157 3.56 4.94 -13.25
CA HIS A 157 4.57 4.05 -13.83
C HIS A 157 5.67 3.76 -12.81
N MET A 158 6.23 2.56 -12.86
CA MET A 158 7.38 2.15 -12.05
C MET A 158 8.55 1.82 -12.99
N ALA A 159 9.54 2.70 -13.04
CA ALA A 159 10.64 2.64 -14.00
C ALA A 159 11.43 1.31 -13.98
N GLU A 160 11.55 0.68 -12.79
CA GLU A 160 12.21 -0.62 -12.60
C GLU A 160 11.19 -1.75 -12.34
N GLY A 161 9.92 -1.53 -12.72
CA GLY A 161 8.80 -2.44 -12.41
C GLY A 161 8.71 -3.70 -13.26
N GLN A 162 9.66 -3.91 -14.18
CA GLN A 162 9.70 -5.08 -15.06
C GLN A 162 10.10 -6.36 -14.30
N GLY A 163 9.49 -7.48 -14.64
CA GLY A 163 9.81 -8.76 -14.01
C GLY A 163 9.01 -9.05 -12.72
N ALA A 164 9.59 -9.85 -11.83
CA ALA A 164 8.95 -10.23 -10.58
C ALA A 164 8.87 -9.05 -9.62
N VAL A 165 7.72 -8.86 -8.99
CA VAL A 165 7.47 -7.77 -8.03
C VAL A 165 7.04 -8.33 -6.68
N ARG A 166 7.34 -7.57 -5.61
CA ARG A 166 6.85 -7.84 -4.25
C ARG A 166 5.78 -6.82 -3.89
N PHE A 167 4.66 -7.29 -3.38
CA PHE A 167 3.56 -6.44 -2.95
C PHE A 167 2.89 -7.02 -1.70
N GLY A 168 2.19 -6.19 -0.96
CA GLY A 168 1.53 -6.61 0.27
C GLY A 168 1.11 -5.42 1.12
N ILE A 169 1.40 -5.51 2.41
CA ILE A 169 0.99 -4.56 3.43
C ILE A 169 2.16 -3.97 4.19
N TYR A 170 1.95 -2.78 4.73
CA TYR A 170 2.91 -2.09 5.58
C TYR A 170 2.22 -1.30 6.68
N ALA A 171 2.95 -0.99 7.75
CA ALA A 171 2.53 -0.04 8.78
C ALA A 171 3.76 0.66 9.35
N CYS A 172 3.64 1.94 9.72
CA CYS A 172 4.73 2.68 10.34
C CYS A 172 4.24 3.86 11.18
N SER A 173 5.12 4.32 12.07
CA SER A 173 4.96 5.52 12.89
C SER A 173 6.22 6.38 12.73
N PRO A 174 6.20 7.38 11.85
CA PRO A 174 7.38 8.22 11.56
C PRO A 174 7.87 9.05 12.74
N GLU A 175 7.00 9.43 13.65
CA GLU A 175 7.33 10.18 14.86
C GLU A 175 7.42 9.24 16.09
N ASP A 176 7.49 9.81 17.30
CA ASP A 176 7.59 9.04 18.57
C ASP A 176 6.22 8.48 18.96
N SER A 177 5.78 7.48 18.22
CA SER A 177 4.48 6.82 18.36
C SER A 177 4.56 5.33 18.06
N SER A 178 3.55 4.60 18.52
CA SER A 178 3.31 3.20 18.15
C SER A 178 1.82 2.91 18.22
N PHE A 179 1.29 2.24 17.19
CA PHE A 179 -0.09 1.75 17.19
C PHE A 179 -0.17 0.35 16.57
N THR A 180 -1.27 -0.34 16.78
CA THR A 180 -1.52 -1.62 16.13
C THR A 180 -2.41 -1.42 14.92
N ALA A 181 -1.84 -1.62 13.74
CA ALA A 181 -2.57 -1.70 12.47
C ALA A 181 -3.14 -3.09 12.28
N VAL A 182 -4.37 -3.19 11.76
CA VAL A 182 -5.01 -4.46 11.49
C VAL A 182 -5.37 -4.59 10.01
N PHE A 183 -5.10 -5.77 9.45
CA PHE A 183 -5.36 -6.08 8.05
C PHE A 183 -6.22 -7.34 7.95
N SER A 184 -7.17 -7.31 7.03
CA SER A 184 -8.06 -8.43 6.71
C SER A 184 -8.41 -8.44 5.22
N ASP A 185 -9.15 -9.45 4.78
CA ASP A 185 -9.65 -9.55 3.40
C ASP A 185 -8.54 -9.43 2.34
N LEU A 186 -7.36 -10.02 2.60
CA LEU A 186 -6.27 -10.05 1.64
C LEU A 186 -6.63 -10.98 0.48
N GLN A 187 -6.70 -10.43 -0.72
CA GLN A 187 -7.10 -11.18 -1.91
C GLN A 187 -6.21 -10.85 -3.11
N MET A 188 -5.92 -11.87 -3.91
CA MET A 188 -5.32 -11.70 -5.23
C MET A 188 -6.29 -12.21 -6.30
N SER A 189 -6.41 -11.49 -7.39
CA SER A 189 -7.29 -11.80 -8.52
C SER A 189 -6.61 -11.51 -9.85
N GLU A 190 -7.27 -11.92 -10.94
CA GLU A 190 -6.99 -11.37 -12.26
C GLU A 190 -7.12 -9.84 -12.23
N CYS A 191 -6.39 -9.16 -13.11
CA CYS A 191 -6.36 -7.70 -13.16
C CYS A 191 -7.77 -7.13 -13.39
N THR A 192 -8.25 -6.34 -12.44
CA THR A 192 -9.55 -5.66 -12.50
C THR A 192 -9.46 -4.24 -13.07
N TRP A 193 -8.27 -3.81 -13.47
CA TRP A 193 -8.08 -2.51 -14.09
C TRP A 193 -8.61 -2.51 -15.51
N ILE A 194 -9.78 -1.90 -15.69
CA ILE A 194 -10.45 -1.72 -16.98
C ILE A 194 -10.13 -0.30 -17.48
N ALA A 195 -9.86 -0.16 -18.79
CA ALA A 195 -9.69 1.14 -19.43
C ALA A 195 -10.96 2.01 -19.27
N HIS A 196 -10.78 3.32 -19.21
CA HIS A 196 -11.90 4.25 -19.23
C HIS A 196 -12.66 4.16 -20.55
N ASP A 197 -13.95 4.50 -20.54
CA ASP A 197 -14.79 4.48 -21.73
C ASP A 197 -14.15 5.27 -22.87
N GLY A 198 -14.08 4.66 -24.06
CA GLY A 198 -13.49 5.26 -25.25
C GLY A 198 -11.96 5.18 -25.31
N GLN A 199 -11.29 4.60 -24.30
CA GLN A 199 -9.86 4.30 -24.36
C GLN A 199 -9.65 2.84 -24.73
N GLN A 200 -8.74 2.58 -25.66
CA GLN A 200 -8.31 1.21 -25.96
C GLN A 200 -7.35 0.79 -24.83
N PRO A 201 -7.58 -0.34 -24.17
CA PRO A 201 -6.53 -0.95 -23.36
C PRO A 201 -5.38 -1.34 -24.30
N ASP A 202 -4.15 -1.31 -23.79
CA ASP A 202 -3.01 -1.82 -24.53
C ASP A 202 -3.34 -3.19 -25.12
N GLU A 203 -2.93 -3.41 -26.36
CA GLU A 203 -3.05 -4.73 -26.97
C GLU A 203 -2.31 -5.71 -26.05
N GLN A 204 -3.06 -6.64 -25.45
CA GLN A 204 -2.43 -7.70 -24.69
C GLN A 204 -1.44 -8.40 -25.62
N PRO A 205 -0.19 -8.66 -25.20
CA PRO A 205 0.68 -9.50 -25.97
C PRO A 205 -0.07 -10.82 -26.21
N THR A 206 -0.29 -11.15 -27.47
CA THR A 206 -0.89 -12.42 -27.87
C THR A 206 -0.06 -13.54 -27.28
N PRO A 207 -0.68 -14.55 -26.61
CA PRO A 207 0.03 -15.64 -25.97
C PRO A 207 0.92 -16.44 -26.93
#